data_73c34b3c6a1cb85017a676002d3b05de
#
_entry.id   73c34b3c6a1cb85017a676002d3b05de
#
_cell.length_a   1.000
_cell.length_b   1.000
_cell.length_c   1.000
_cell.angle_alpha   90.00
_cell.angle_beta   90.00
_cell.angle_gamma   90.00
#
_symmetry.space_group_name_H-M   'P 1'
#
loop_
_entity.id
_entity.type
_entity.pdbx_description
1 polymer ?
#
loop_
_entity_poly.entity_id
_entity_poly.type
_entity_poly.pdbx_seq_one_letter_code
_entity_poly.pdbx_strand_id
1 'polypeptide(L)'
;MKLLKKWFNLAAAFFCAACCLSLLSCESEGSTDEPSVLKVNPTSISMLSAMNSSVTVTITCTDSWSITDYPAWVNLSSTSGNGNTSVVITAISANETSKQRTGVLTITSGDLRATVELTQLAGLQSGCEVSVIDEVIMYNSVTFKLKFGPKASYFYAAYFPATSAGWPDSRVIAALEEGEAINAEDGMLLNSDESLTRNTAYIQCFVAYDSNGNRGDVVRRSFSTPNATDKSPKVYINNMGYNSSKWQWETSKNATTTDYFMLAVSSGYIALDYFYAPTSWVGMIIKETADYDNSYINDGKWYMSRTSNDMYVYVATWARRDQKWSDVITDNILGVTSAAPASETQRLEGQAKKSGKMSAFYNRDRDELMKFARIIKF
;
A
#
# COMPACT_ATOMS: atom_id res chain seq x y z
N MET A 1 4.09 -8.78 -21.34
CA MET A 1 5.50 -9.16 -21.44
C MET A 1 6.25 -8.24 -22.41
N LYS A 2 6.19 -6.91 -22.23
CA LYS A 2 6.90 -5.91 -23.09
C LYS A 2 7.33 -4.62 -22.38
N LEU A 3 7.32 -4.55 -21.04
CA LEU A 3 7.70 -3.34 -20.26
C LEU A 3 8.85 -3.57 -19.27
N LEU A 4 9.47 -4.76 -19.23
CA LEU A 4 10.59 -5.06 -18.32
C LEU A 4 11.98 -4.97 -18.99
N LYS A 5 12.11 -4.35 -20.17
CA LYS A 5 13.38 -4.28 -20.91
C LYS A 5 14.05 -2.90 -20.99
N LYS A 6 13.63 -1.93 -20.19
CA LYS A 6 14.16 -0.55 -20.34
C LYS A 6 15.05 -0.05 -19.19
N TRP A 7 15.36 -0.87 -18.18
CA TRP A 7 16.15 -0.44 -17.01
C TRP A 7 17.49 -1.16 -16.80
N PHE A 8 17.99 -1.91 -17.78
CA PHE A 8 19.24 -2.68 -17.64
C PHE A 8 20.39 -2.27 -18.55
N ASN A 9 20.39 -1.06 -19.11
CA ASN A 9 21.51 -0.59 -19.94
C ASN A 9 22.00 0.79 -19.52
N LEU A 10 22.53 0.92 -18.29
CA LEU A 10 23.39 2.06 -17.94
C LEU A 10 24.38 1.68 -16.81
N ALA A 11 25.14 0.62 -17.01
CA ALA A 11 26.27 0.30 -16.16
C ALA A 11 27.25 -0.57 -16.94
N ALA A 12 27.96 -0.01 -17.91
CA ALA A 12 29.21 -0.56 -18.44
C ALA A 12 29.77 0.37 -19.52
N ALA A 13 30.51 1.37 -19.14
CA ALA A 13 31.56 1.96 -20.01
C ALA A 13 32.35 2.99 -19.18
N PHE A 14 33.35 2.55 -18.47
CA PHE A 14 34.55 3.34 -18.20
C PHE A 14 35.61 2.40 -17.60
N PHE A 15 36.27 1.69 -18.49
CA PHE A 15 37.62 1.16 -18.22
C PHE A 15 38.42 1.08 -19.53
N CYS A 16 39.60 1.60 -19.45
CA CYS A 16 40.71 1.46 -20.41
C CYS A 16 40.97 2.66 -21.33
N ALA A 17 41.94 3.43 -20.93
CA ALA A 17 43.10 3.75 -21.82
C ALA A 17 44.18 4.44 -21.00
N ALA A 18 45.08 3.66 -20.43
CA ALA A 18 46.41 4.11 -20.08
C ALA A 18 47.34 3.51 -21.11
N CYS A 19 48.05 4.33 -21.88
CA CYS A 19 49.41 4.02 -22.33
C CYS A 19 50.07 5.22 -22.98
N CYS A 20 51.14 5.65 -22.35
CA CYS A 20 52.43 6.17 -22.83
C CYS A 20 52.50 7.02 -24.12
N LEU A 21 53.06 8.20 -23.95
CA LEU A 21 54.31 8.53 -24.67
C LEU A 21 55.02 9.73 -23.99
N SER A 22 56.22 9.47 -23.49
CA SER A 22 57.20 10.42 -23.05
C SER A 22 57.85 11.10 -24.26
N LEU A 23 57.86 12.42 -24.31
CA LEU A 23 58.95 13.18 -24.97
C LEU A 23 59.25 14.43 -24.13
N LEU A 24 60.50 14.56 -23.78
CA LEU A 24 61.08 15.71 -23.14
C LEU A 24 61.03 16.93 -24.08
N SER A 25 60.68 18.09 -23.56
CA SER A 25 61.28 19.35 -23.95
C SER A 25 61.07 20.40 -22.87
N CYS A 26 62.12 20.80 -22.26
CA CYS A 26 62.63 22.09 -21.76
C CYS A 26 61.61 23.19 -21.37
N GLU A 27 61.67 23.55 -20.07
CA GLU A 27 61.61 24.83 -19.43
C GLU A 27 60.86 26.03 -20.10
N SER A 28 59.71 26.33 -19.50
CA SER A 28 59.40 27.70 -19.05
C SER A 28 58.62 27.55 -17.74
N GLU A 29 59.02 28.28 -16.70
CA GLU A 29 58.24 28.47 -15.45
C GLU A 29 56.92 29.15 -15.85
N GLY A 30 55.96 28.37 -16.30
CA GLY A 30 54.57 28.74 -16.38
C GLY A 30 53.91 28.21 -15.10
N SER A 31 53.34 29.08 -14.30
CA SER A 31 52.43 28.66 -13.25
C SER A 31 51.44 27.67 -13.87
N THR A 32 51.46 26.45 -13.46
CA THR A 32 50.41 25.48 -13.76
C THR A 32 49.20 25.92 -12.97
N ASP A 33 48.43 26.86 -13.52
CA ASP A 33 47.09 27.14 -13.02
C ASP A 33 46.32 25.85 -13.27
N GLU A 34 46.30 24.94 -12.28
CA GLU A 34 45.33 23.86 -12.24
C GLU A 34 43.96 24.48 -12.37
N PRO A 35 43.09 23.95 -13.24
CA PRO A 35 41.79 24.56 -13.44
C PRO A 35 41.01 24.55 -12.12
N SER A 36 40.56 25.74 -11.70
CA SER A 36 39.74 25.87 -10.49
C SER A 36 38.51 25.00 -10.60
N VAL A 37 38.24 24.20 -9.57
CA VAL A 37 37.12 23.25 -9.51
C VAL A 37 36.20 23.64 -8.36
N LEU A 38 34.91 23.71 -8.63
CA LEU A 38 33.86 23.78 -7.61
C LEU A 38 32.72 22.81 -7.97
N LYS A 39 32.51 21.79 -7.15
CA LYS A 39 31.42 20.81 -7.28
C LYS A 39 30.76 20.59 -5.94
N VAL A 40 29.47 20.28 -5.97
CA VAL A 40 28.67 19.94 -4.77
C VAL A 40 27.90 18.65 -5.00
N ASN A 41 27.78 17.85 -3.96
CA ASN A 41 27.03 16.59 -3.99
C ASN A 41 26.39 16.29 -2.63
N PRO A 42 25.07 16.05 -2.59
CA PRO A 42 24.10 16.10 -3.69
C PRO A 42 23.75 17.57 -4.10
N THR A 43 23.19 17.76 -5.29
CA THR A 43 22.71 19.04 -5.81
C THR A 43 21.24 19.32 -5.43
N SER A 44 20.53 18.34 -4.94
CA SER A 44 19.16 18.47 -4.43
C SER A 44 18.99 17.63 -3.16
N ILE A 45 18.34 18.21 -2.16
CA ILE A 45 18.21 17.63 -0.81
C ILE A 45 16.79 17.80 -0.34
N SER A 46 16.23 16.70 0.23
CA SER A 46 14.97 16.72 0.96
C SER A 46 15.21 16.47 2.45
N MET A 47 14.68 17.36 3.29
CA MET A 47 14.76 17.31 4.76
C MET A 47 13.38 17.00 5.33
N LEU A 48 13.32 16.31 6.48
CA LEU A 48 12.07 16.14 7.21
C LEU A 48 11.52 17.48 7.68
N SER A 49 10.22 17.54 7.93
CA SER A 49 9.53 18.73 8.43
C SER A 49 9.98 19.17 9.83
N ALA A 50 10.53 18.26 10.63
CA ALA A 50 10.91 18.52 12.01
C ALA A 50 12.08 19.52 12.13
N MET A 51 12.07 20.31 13.19
CA MET A 51 13.23 21.08 13.63
C MET A 51 14.40 20.13 13.91
N ASN A 52 15.63 20.59 13.67
CA ASN A 52 16.87 19.82 13.79
C ASN A 52 17.03 18.67 12.78
N SER A 53 16.13 18.53 11.80
CA SER A 53 16.42 17.68 10.65
C SER A 53 17.70 18.17 9.96
N SER A 54 18.64 17.28 9.71
CA SER A 54 19.95 17.64 9.15
C SER A 54 20.34 16.72 8.00
N VAL A 55 21.11 17.31 7.08
CA VAL A 55 21.67 16.62 5.90
C VAL A 55 23.07 17.15 5.64
N THR A 56 23.89 16.36 4.94
CA THR A 56 25.28 16.71 4.67
C THR A 56 25.47 16.92 3.17
N VAL A 57 26.14 17.99 2.80
CA VAL A 57 26.62 18.28 1.44
C VAL A 57 28.14 18.22 1.42
N THR A 58 28.70 17.57 0.43
CA THR A 58 30.14 17.57 0.18
C THR A 58 30.46 18.60 -0.89
N ILE A 59 31.39 19.49 -0.56
CA ILE A 59 31.97 20.50 -1.45
C ILE A 59 33.34 19.97 -1.89
N THR A 60 33.56 19.87 -3.20
CA THR A 60 34.86 19.59 -3.80
C THR A 60 35.34 20.87 -4.45
N CYS A 61 36.41 21.44 -3.92
CA CYS A 61 36.94 22.73 -4.37
C CYS A 61 38.46 22.73 -4.31
N THR A 62 39.11 23.36 -5.28
CA THR A 62 40.58 23.56 -5.27
C THR A 62 41.01 24.76 -4.42
N ASP A 63 40.12 25.74 -4.27
CA ASP A 63 40.39 27.04 -3.68
C ASP A 63 39.52 27.33 -2.47
N SER A 64 39.57 28.55 -1.97
CA SER A 64 38.66 29.03 -0.94
C SER A 64 37.24 29.17 -1.52
N TRP A 65 36.25 28.77 -0.74
CA TRP A 65 34.84 28.87 -1.08
C TRP A 65 34.04 29.58 -0.01
N SER A 66 32.88 30.12 -0.38
CA SER A 66 31.92 30.71 0.55
C SER A 66 30.49 30.40 0.16
N ILE A 67 29.60 30.30 1.16
CA ILE A 67 28.17 30.17 0.98
C ILE A 67 27.57 31.57 1.23
N THR A 68 27.08 32.20 0.17
CA THR A 68 26.65 33.59 0.19
C THR A 68 25.15 33.78 0.28
N ASP A 69 24.39 32.73 -0.10
CA ASP A 69 22.92 32.76 -0.08
C ASP A 69 22.37 31.41 0.35
N TYR A 70 21.47 31.42 1.34
CA TYR A 70 20.78 30.23 1.84
C TYR A 70 19.49 30.64 2.57
N PRO A 71 18.49 29.71 2.65
CA PRO A 71 17.22 29.99 3.28
C PRO A 71 17.35 30.30 4.78
N ALA A 72 16.57 31.26 5.27
CA ALA A 72 16.58 31.66 6.68
C ALA A 72 16.12 30.58 7.67
N TRP A 73 15.55 29.48 7.17
CA TRP A 73 15.09 28.36 8.00
C TRP A 73 16.14 27.22 8.17
N VAL A 74 17.36 27.42 7.66
CA VAL A 74 18.48 26.49 7.90
C VAL A 74 19.65 27.19 8.59
N ASN A 75 20.41 26.40 9.32
CA ASN A 75 21.75 26.74 9.82
C ASN A 75 22.78 25.86 9.14
N LEU A 76 23.98 26.39 8.93
CA LEU A 76 25.09 25.70 8.29
C LEU A 76 26.22 25.49 9.31
N SER A 77 26.85 24.31 9.29
CA SER A 77 28.04 24.06 10.14
C SER A 77 29.24 24.94 9.78
N SER A 78 29.31 25.39 8.52
CA SER A 78 30.28 26.39 8.05
C SER A 78 29.72 27.14 6.85
N THR A 79 30.02 28.43 6.75
CA THR A 79 29.66 29.30 5.60
C THR A 79 30.86 29.60 4.70
N SER A 80 32.07 29.15 5.04
CA SER A 80 33.26 29.31 4.22
C SER A 80 34.30 28.25 4.57
N GLY A 81 35.23 28.01 3.66
CA GLY A 81 36.34 27.09 3.85
C GLY A 81 37.34 27.14 2.72
N ASN A 82 38.29 26.22 2.75
CA ASN A 82 39.32 26.06 1.71
C ASN A 82 39.43 24.58 1.36
N GLY A 83 39.48 24.27 0.07
CA GLY A 83 39.57 22.90 -0.40
C GLY A 83 38.30 22.06 -0.15
N ASN A 84 38.45 20.75 -0.21
CA ASN A 84 37.36 19.78 -0.04
C ASN A 84 36.85 19.76 1.40
N THR A 85 35.52 19.77 1.58
CA THR A 85 34.90 19.72 2.90
C THR A 85 33.47 19.19 2.86
N SER A 86 32.91 18.93 4.03
CA SER A 86 31.50 18.59 4.19
C SER A 86 30.82 19.65 5.06
N VAL A 87 29.68 20.14 4.61
CA VAL A 87 28.84 21.10 5.35
C VAL A 87 27.55 20.40 5.77
N VAL A 88 27.26 20.46 7.07
CA VAL A 88 25.98 20.00 7.62
C VAL A 88 24.98 21.15 7.56
N ILE A 89 23.85 20.90 6.95
CA ILE A 89 22.71 21.81 6.82
C ILE A 89 21.65 21.33 7.81
N THR A 90 21.24 22.17 8.74
CA THR A 90 20.29 21.81 9.80
C THR A 90 19.08 22.75 9.75
N ALA A 91 17.86 22.22 9.73
CA ALA A 91 16.65 23.00 9.86
C ALA A 91 16.52 23.61 11.27
N ILE A 92 16.44 24.93 11.39
CA ILE A 92 16.30 25.64 12.69
C ILE A 92 14.86 25.80 13.14
N SER A 93 13.91 25.48 12.27
CA SER A 93 12.48 25.48 12.59
C SER A 93 11.78 24.30 11.90
N ALA A 94 10.73 23.78 12.52
CA ALA A 94 9.83 22.86 11.87
C ALA A 94 9.07 23.56 10.72
N ASN A 95 8.77 22.82 9.67
CA ASN A 95 7.80 23.26 8.68
C ASN A 95 6.42 22.76 9.13
N GLU A 96 5.70 23.57 9.87
CA GLU A 96 4.36 23.26 10.38
C GLU A 96 3.25 23.56 9.35
N THR A 97 3.63 23.96 8.14
CA THR A 97 2.67 24.26 7.07
C THR A 97 2.27 23.02 6.30
N SER A 98 1.14 23.08 5.60
CA SER A 98 0.64 22.03 4.71
C SER A 98 1.43 21.87 3.41
N LYS A 99 2.39 22.76 3.17
CA LYS A 99 3.17 22.76 1.94
C LYS A 99 4.65 22.59 2.26
N GLN A 100 5.34 21.84 1.43
CA GLN A 100 6.80 21.86 1.46
C GLN A 100 7.31 23.28 1.22
N ARG A 101 8.40 23.63 1.89
CA ARG A 101 9.13 24.87 1.62
C ARG A 101 10.44 24.55 0.93
N THR A 102 10.78 25.38 -0.04
CA THR A 102 12.00 25.22 -0.85
C THR A 102 12.91 26.41 -0.67
N GLY A 103 14.18 26.20 -1.00
CA GLY A 103 15.18 27.26 -1.04
C GLY A 103 16.40 26.76 -1.80
N VAL A 104 17.32 27.68 -2.06
CA VAL A 104 18.56 27.37 -2.78
C VAL A 104 19.73 27.80 -1.91
N LEU A 105 20.71 26.92 -1.79
CA LEU A 105 22.01 27.22 -1.22
C LEU A 105 22.96 27.58 -2.38
N THR A 106 23.63 28.70 -2.31
CA THR A 106 24.60 29.15 -3.32
C THR A 106 26.00 29.13 -2.75
N ILE A 107 26.89 28.35 -3.38
CA ILE A 107 28.31 28.26 -3.05
C ILE A 107 29.10 28.92 -4.18
N THR A 108 30.10 29.74 -3.80
CA THR A 108 30.97 30.44 -4.75
C THR A 108 32.45 30.21 -4.43
N SER A 109 33.30 30.15 -5.46
CA SER A 109 34.76 30.11 -5.36
C SER A 109 35.33 30.84 -6.54
N GLY A 110 35.88 32.03 -6.30
CA GLY A 110 36.20 32.95 -7.39
C GLY A 110 34.98 33.23 -8.28
N ASP A 111 35.11 32.99 -9.58
CA ASP A 111 34.03 33.13 -10.56
C ASP A 111 33.13 31.91 -10.67
N LEU A 112 33.50 30.80 -10.00
CA LEU A 112 32.71 29.53 -10.02
C LEU A 112 31.54 29.62 -9.08
N ARG A 113 30.40 29.07 -9.50
CA ARG A 113 29.17 28.97 -8.73
C ARG A 113 28.58 27.58 -8.83
N ALA A 114 28.14 27.06 -7.68
CA ALA A 114 27.36 25.85 -7.56
C ALA A 114 26.13 26.07 -6.68
N THR A 115 25.07 25.34 -6.93
CA THR A 115 23.81 25.46 -6.17
C THR A 115 23.34 24.13 -5.64
N VAL A 116 22.69 24.14 -4.48
CA VAL A 116 22.00 23.00 -3.90
C VAL A 116 20.55 23.39 -3.66
N GLU A 117 19.62 22.65 -4.26
CA GLU A 117 18.20 22.81 -3.99
C GLU A 117 17.84 22.14 -2.67
N LEU A 118 17.22 22.90 -1.78
CA LEU A 118 16.75 22.44 -0.47
C LEU A 118 15.23 22.37 -0.47
N THR A 119 14.70 21.25 -0.04
CA THR A 119 13.27 21.07 0.23
C THR A 119 13.10 20.62 1.67
N GLN A 120 12.26 21.31 2.46
CA GLN A 120 11.78 20.78 3.72
C GLN A 120 10.33 20.35 3.55
N LEU A 121 10.05 19.08 3.85
CA LEU A 121 8.71 18.51 3.71
C LEU A 121 7.68 19.28 4.52
N ALA A 122 6.41 19.16 4.15
CA ALA A 122 5.27 19.68 4.92
C ALA A 122 5.25 19.04 6.32
N GLY A 123 4.74 19.77 7.29
CA GLY A 123 4.58 19.33 8.67
C GLY A 123 3.58 18.19 8.82
N LEU A 124 3.69 17.45 9.92
CA LEU A 124 2.69 16.48 10.31
C LEU A 124 1.53 17.19 11.00
N GLN A 125 0.32 16.82 10.63
CA GLN A 125 -0.89 17.36 11.24
C GLN A 125 -1.40 16.38 12.31
N SER A 126 -1.39 16.81 13.57
CA SER A 126 -2.09 16.06 14.62
C SER A 126 -3.58 15.95 14.30
N GLY A 127 -4.14 14.79 14.48
CA GLY A 127 -5.54 14.48 14.14
C GLY A 127 -5.71 13.87 12.75
N CYS A 128 -4.62 13.60 12.01
CA CYS A 128 -4.63 12.87 10.74
C CYS A 128 -4.00 11.46 10.88
N GLU A 129 -4.15 10.84 12.04
CA GLU A 129 -3.64 9.49 12.28
C GLU A 129 -4.47 8.46 11.50
N VAL A 130 -3.81 7.39 11.06
CA VAL A 130 -4.45 6.18 10.53
C VAL A 130 -4.10 5.01 11.44
N SER A 131 -5.09 4.23 11.82
CA SER A 131 -4.89 3.02 12.62
C SER A 131 -5.58 1.85 11.96
N VAL A 132 -4.88 0.73 11.86
CA VAL A 132 -5.46 -0.56 11.51
C VAL A 132 -6.03 -1.15 12.81
N ILE A 133 -7.35 -1.25 12.92
CA ILE A 133 -8.03 -1.77 14.11
C ILE A 133 -8.41 -3.23 13.99
N ASP A 134 -8.50 -3.76 12.77
CA ASP A 134 -8.68 -5.17 12.48
C ASP A 134 -8.16 -5.52 11.08
N GLU A 135 -7.88 -6.82 10.84
CA GLU A 135 -7.42 -7.31 9.56
C GLU A 135 -7.84 -8.75 9.30
N VAL A 136 -8.04 -9.08 8.03
CA VAL A 136 -8.20 -10.45 7.54
C VAL A 136 -7.24 -10.66 6.38
N ILE A 137 -6.34 -11.63 6.51
CA ILE A 137 -5.32 -11.95 5.53
C ILE A 137 -5.62 -13.33 4.97
N MET A 138 -5.86 -13.41 3.65
CA MET A 138 -6.04 -14.65 2.90
C MET A 138 -4.81 -14.93 2.03
N TYR A 139 -4.78 -16.11 1.41
CA TYR A 139 -3.62 -16.52 0.61
C TYR A 139 -3.35 -15.63 -0.62
N ASN A 140 -4.33 -14.84 -1.06
CA ASN A 140 -4.26 -14.00 -2.27
C ASN A 140 -4.78 -12.57 -2.06
N SER A 141 -5.31 -12.24 -0.90
CA SER A 141 -5.91 -10.93 -0.62
C SER A 141 -5.80 -10.56 0.86
N VAL A 142 -5.94 -9.27 1.16
CA VAL A 142 -5.99 -8.73 2.53
C VAL A 142 -7.07 -7.67 2.62
N THR A 143 -7.75 -7.62 3.76
CA THR A 143 -8.68 -6.53 4.10
C THR A 143 -8.29 -5.96 5.45
N PHE A 144 -8.18 -4.64 5.52
CA PHE A 144 -7.92 -3.87 6.72
C PHE A 144 -9.16 -3.09 7.12
N LYS A 145 -9.49 -3.11 8.40
CA LYS A 145 -10.46 -2.18 8.99
C LYS A 145 -9.71 -1.00 9.58
N LEU A 146 -10.05 0.20 9.12
CA LEU A 146 -9.32 1.42 9.43
C LEU A 146 -10.10 2.31 10.40
N LYS A 147 -9.35 3.04 11.22
CA LYS A 147 -9.81 4.15 12.03
C LYS A 147 -8.94 5.35 11.75
N PHE A 148 -9.55 6.52 11.68
CA PHE A 148 -8.89 7.77 11.37
C PHE A 148 -8.94 8.75 12.53
N GLY A 149 -7.96 9.66 12.56
CA GLY A 149 -7.99 10.80 13.45
C GLY A 149 -9.06 11.81 13.02
N PRO A 150 -9.52 12.68 13.94
CA PRO A 150 -10.70 13.52 13.73
C PRO A 150 -10.56 14.62 12.67
N LYS A 151 -9.36 14.84 12.16
CA LYS A 151 -9.10 15.82 11.08
C LYS A 151 -8.82 15.15 9.73
N ALA A 152 -8.66 13.83 9.68
CA ALA A 152 -8.44 13.14 8.44
C ALA A 152 -9.65 13.30 7.51
N SER A 153 -9.38 13.77 6.30
CA SER A 153 -10.40 14.00 5.26
C SER A 153 -10.25 13.00 4.14
N TYR A 154 -9.03 12.68 3.78
CA TYR A 154 -8.71 11.68 2.77
C TYR A 154 -7.37 11.01 3.10
N PHE A 155 -7.10 9.90 2.43
CA PHE A 155 -5.85 9.17 2.60
C PHE A 155 -5.41 8.50 1.30
N TYR A 156 -4.14 8.10 1.28
CA TYR A 156 -3.59 7.22 0.25
C TYR A 156 -3.16 5.91 0.89
N ALA A 157 -3.28 4.83 0.14
CA ALA A 157 -2.87 3.51 0.58
C ALA A 157 -2.31 2.68 -0.57
N ALA A 158 -1.24 1.95 -0.31
CA ALA A 158 -0.69 0.95 -1.22
C ALA A 158 0.07 -0.12 -0.45
N TYR A 159 0.20 -1.31 -1.02
CA TYR A 159 1.08 -2.33 -0.51
C TYR A 159 2.34 -2.46 -1.36
N PHE A 160 3.44 -2.78 -0.72
CA PHE A 160 4.75 -2.96 -1.33
C PHE A 160 5.36 -4.29 -0.91
N PRO A 161 6.30 -4.86 -1.67
CA PRO A 161 7.10 -5.99 -1.22
C PRO A 161 7.82 -5.66 0.12
N ALA A 162 8.01 -6.64 0.98
CA ALA A 162 8.67 -6.46 2.29
C ALA A 162 10.09 -5.87 2.18
N THR A 163 10.75 -6.03 1.03
CA THR A 163 12.06 -5.41 0.74
C THR A 163 12.03 -3.88 0.76
N SER A 164 10.84 -3.27 0.68
CA SER A 164 10.64 -1.83 0.76
C SER A 164 10.59 -1.27 2.19
N ALA A 165 10.77 -2.12 3.21
CA ALA A 165 10.71 -1.73 4.63
C ALA A 165 11.64 -0.56 4.99
N GLY A 166 12.82 -0.51 4.37
CA GLY A 166 13.82 0.53 4.60
C GLY A 166 13.63 1.81 3.77
N TRP A 167 12.56 1.95 3.02
CA TRP A 167 12.32 3.18 2.27
C TRP A 167 12.06 4.36 3.22
N PRO A 168 12.67 5.54 2.97
CA PRO A 168 12.35 6.73 3.72
C PRO A 168 10.90 7.17 3.46
N ASP A 169 10.30 7.90 4.40
CA ASP A 169 8.91 8.36 4.30
C ASP A 169 8.65 9.18 3.04
N SER A 170 9.58 10.02 2.63
CA SER A 170 9.46 10.82 1.40
C SER A 170 9.23 9.94 0.16
N ARG A 171 9.94 8.81 0.06
CA ARG A 171 9.78 7.86 -1.06
C ARG A 171 8.46 7.12 -0.99
N VAL A 172 8.05 6.72 0.22
CA VAL A 172 6.76 6.06 0.42
C VAL A 172 5.62 6.99 0.05
N ILE A 173 5.65 8.25 0.53
CA ILE A 173 4.64 9.26 0.22
C ILE A 173 4.53 9.49 -1.28
N ALA A 174 5.66 9.72 -1.95
CA ALA A 174 5.66 9.93 -3.41
C ALA A 174 5.02 8.74 -4.16
N ALA A 175 5.31 7.50 -3.73
CA ALA A 175 4.71 6.31 -4.32
C ALA A 175 3.21 6.14 -4.00
N LEU A 176 2.78 6.58 -2.80
CA LEU A 176 1.37 6.57 -2.41
C LEU A 176 0.56 7.61 -3.19
N GLU A 177 1.09 8.82 -3.37
CA GLU A 177 0.45 9.93 -4.08
C GLU A 177 0.34 9.73 -5.60
N GLU A 178 1.02 8.72 -6.18
CA GLU A 178 0.75 8.24 -7.55
C GLU A 178 -0.61 7.54 -7.68
N GLY A 179 -1.21 7.11 -6.56
CA GLY A 179 -2.52 6.48 -6.48
C GLY A 179 -3.68 7.48 -6.44
N GLU A 180 -4.87 6.95 -6.19
CA GLU A 180 -6.08 7.76 -6.00
C GLU A 180 -6.26 8.09 -4.52
N ALA A 181 -6.66 9.33 -4.22
CA ALA A 181 -7.07 9.73 -2.89
C ALA A 181 -8.41 9.10 -2.54
N ILE A 182 -8.51 8.55 -1.34
CA ILE A 182 -9.71 7.87 -0.83
C ILE A 182 -10.26 8.72 0.33
N ASN A 183 -11.56 8.97 0.37
CA ASN A 183 -12.17 9.67 1.51
C ASN A 183 -11.96 8.86 2.80
N ALA A 184 -11.57 9.55 3.88
CA ALA A 184 -11.34 8.91 5.17
C ALA A 184 -12.66 8.78 5.94
N GLU A 185 -13.05 7.54 6.22
CA GLU A 185 -14.26 7.21 6.99
C GLU A 185 -13.93 6.18 8.06
N ASP A 186 -14.32 6.46 9.31
CA ASP A 186 -14.06 5.55 10.43
C ASP A 186 -14.77 4.21 10.23
N GLY A 187 -14.01 3.13 10.46
CA GLY A 187 -14.50 1.77 10.33
C GLY A 187 -14.59 1.25 8.90
N MET A 188 -14.12 2.05 7.91
CA MET A 188 -14.10 1.58 6.52
C MET A 188 -13.23 0.34 6.35
N LEU A 189 -13.61 -0.49 5.39
CA LEU A 189 -12.86 -1.66 4.97
C LEU A 189 -12.07 -1.34 3.71
N LEU A 190 -10.75 -1.43 3.80
CA LEU A 190 -9.85 -1.29 2.67
C LEU A 190 -9.28 -2.67 2.30
N ASN A 191 -9.45 -3.09 1.06
CA ASN A 191 -9.01 -4.40 0.60
C ASN A 191 -8.05 -4.31 -0.59
N SER A 192 -7.15 -5.30 -0.68
CA SER A 192 -6.43 -5.59 -1.92
C SER A 192 -7.36 -6.31 -2.90
N ASP A 193 -7.03 -6.24 -4.19
CA ASP A 193 -7.52 -7.22 -5.16
C ASP A 193 -6.97 -8.63 -4.84
N GLU A 194 -7.47 -9.66 -5.50
CA GLU A 194 -7.01 -11.05 -5.33
C GLU A 194 -5.69 -11.34 -6.08
N SER A 195 -4.79 -10.36 -6.17
CA SER A 195 -3.54 -10.46 -6.93
C SER A 195 -2.31 -10.73 -6.06
N LEU A 196 -2.46 -10.78 -4.73
CA LEU A 196 -1.35 -11.07 -3.83
C LEU A 196 -0.83 -12.49 -4.07
N THR A 197 0.50 -12.61 -4.04
CA THR A 197 1.16 -13.92 -4.15
C THR A 197 1.12 -14.62 -2.80
N ARG A 198 0.74 -15.91 -2.78
CA ARG A 198 0.76 -16.73 -1.57
C ARG A 198 2.16 -16.83 -0.97
N ASN A 199 2.24 -17.05 0.35
CA ASN A 199 3.50 -17.21 1.09
C ASN A 199 4.50 -16.08 0.84
N THR A 200 4.00 -14.86 0.76
CA THR A 200 4.80 -13.68 0.43
C THR A 200 4.59 -12.58 1.46
N ALA A 201 5.70 -11.96 1.88
CA ALA A 201 5.68 -10.85 2.83
C ALA A 201 5.51 -9.50 2.12
N TYR A 202 4.66 -8.67 2.68
CA TYR A 202 4.31 -7.33 2.18
C TYR A 202 4.35 -6.29 3.30
N ILE A 203 4.38 -5.04 2.91
CA ILE A 203 4.14 -3.89 3.78
C ILE A 203 3.01 -3.07 3.18
N GLN A 204 1.93 -2.93 3.93
CA GLN A 204 0.88 -1.97 3.65
C GLN A 204 1.29 -0.62 4.22
N CYS A 205 1.22 0.42 3.40
CA CYS A 205 1.48 1.80 3.82
C CYS A 205 0.21 2.64 3.69
N PHE A 206 0.05 3.57 4.64
CA PHE A 206 -1.04 4.55 4.67
C PHE A 206 -0.49 5.92 5.02
N VAL A 207 -1.08 6.96 4.48
CA VAL A 207 -0.90 8.35 4.91
C VAL A 207 -2.22 9.09 4.75
N ALA A 208 -2.69 9.74 5.81
CA ALA A 208 -3.92 10.54 5.77
C ALA A 208 -3.61 12.04 5.80
N TYR A 209 -4.54 12.81 5.27
CA TYR A 209 -4.48 14.26 5.10
C TYR A 209 -5.75 14.92 5.60
N ASP A 210 -5.63 16.13 6.10
CA ASP A 210 -6.78 16.99 6.35
C ASP A 210 -7.30 17.65 5.06
N SER A 211 -8.39 18.40 5.15
CA SER A 211 -8.99 19.12 4.01
C SER A 211 -8.08 20.23 3.44
N ASN A 212 -7.04 20.63 4.15
CA ASN A 212 -6.06 21.64 3.71
C ASN A 212 -4.80 21.02 3.10
N GLY A 213 -4.70 19.68 3.08
CA GLY A 213 -3.54 18.96 2.57
C GLY A 213 -2.40 18.82 3.59
N ASN A 214 -2.65 19.05 4.89
CA ASN A 214 -1.69 18.69 5.93
C ASN A 214 -1.76 17.20 6.19
N ARG A 215 -0.62 16.52 6.27
CA ARG A 215 -0.56 15.06 6.43
C ARG A 215 -0.27 14.62 7.86
N GLY A 216 -0.72 13.42 8.19
CA GLY A 216 -0.27 12.66 9.35
C GLY A 216 1.01 11.85 9.07
N ASP A 217 1.35 10.97 9.99
CA ASP A 217 2.47 10.05 9.88
C ASP A 217 2.23 8.99 8.79
N VAL A 218 3.32 8.49 8.21
CA VAL A 218 3.28 7.29 7.38
C VAL A 218 3.14 6.06 8.26
N VAL A 219 2.02 5.40 8.17
CA VAL A 219 1.77 4.15 8.88
C VAL A 219 2.17 2.96 8.00
N ARG A 220 2.95 2.04 8.58
CA ARG A 220 3.41 0.81 7.93
C ARG A 220 2.90 -0.41 8.69
N ARG A 221 2.18 -1.27 7.99
CA ARG A 221 1.69 -2.55 8.50
C ARG A 221 2.32 -3.69 7.72
N SER A 222 3.23 -4.42 8.34
CA SER A 222 3.79 -5.65 7.75
C SER A 222 2.80 -6.79 7.90
N PHE A 223 2.64 -7.56 6.82
CA PHE A 223 1.83 -8.78 6.81
C PHE A 223 2.43 -9.81 5.86
N SER A 224 2.00 -11.06 5.97
CA SER A 224 2.37 -12.12 5.03
C SER A 224 1.14 -12.92 4.65
N THR A 225 1.00 -13.14 3.35
CA THR A 225 -0.05 -14.04 2.85
C THR A 225 0.28 -15.48 3.24
N PRO A 226 -0.68 -16.24 3.76
CA PRO A 226 -0.46 -17.62 4.14
C PRO A 226 -0.23 -18.53 2.92
N ASN A 227 0.32 -19.71 3.19
CA ASN A 227 0.48 -20.78 2.20
C ASN A 227 -0.72 -21.73 2.29
N ALA A 228 -1.84 -21.35 1.67
CA ALA A 228 -3.01 -22.21 1.60
C ALA A 228 -2.70 -23.53 0.86
N THR A 229 -3.02 -24.65 1.48
CA THR A 229 -2.81 -25.99 0.94
C THR A 229 -4.11 -26.79 0.91
N ASP A 230 -4.11 -27.94 0.28
CA ASP A 230 -5.25 -28.85 0.30
C ASP A 230 -5.58 -29.39 1.71
N LYS A 231 -4.62 -29.27 2.64
CA LYS A 231 -4.79 -29.64 4.06
C LYS A 231 -5.35 -28.51 4.92
N SER A 232 -5.52 -27.30 4.39
CA SER A 232 -6.17 -26.20 5.12
C SER A 232 -7.60 -26.57 5.47
N PRO A 233 -8.12 -26.13 6.63
CA PRO A 233 -9.53 -26.31 6.96
C PRO A 233 -10.43 -25.73 5.87
N LYS A 234 -11.39 -26.52 5.39
CA LYS A 234 -12.31 -26.13 4.31
C LYS A 234 -13.70 -26.68 4.53
N VAL A 235 -14.69 -25.94 4.07
CA VAL A 235 -16.07 -26.42 3.95
C VAL A 235 -16.51 -26.21 2.51
N TYR A 236 -16.91 -27.29 1.87
CA TYR A 236 -17.39 -27.26 0.49
C TYR A 236 -18.88 -26.93 0.47
N ILE A 237 -19.30 -26.15 -0.52
CA ILE A 237 -20.70 -25.81 -0.80
C ILE A 237 -21.13 -26.64 -2.01
N ASN A 238 -22.10 -27.51 -1.81
CA ASN A 238 -22.54 -28.49 -2.80
C ASN A 238 -24.04 -28.37 -3.04
N ASN A 239 -24.51 -28.95 -4.15
CA ASN A 239 -25.93 -29.14 -4.45
C ASN A 239 -26.77 -27.84 -4.32
N MET A 240 -26.19 -26.69 -4.75
CA MET A 240 -26.95 -25.44 -4.78
C MET A 240 -28.11 -25.56 -5.77
N GLY A 241 -29.28 -25.14 -5.31
CA GLY A 241 -30.49 -25.19 -6.11
C GLY A 241 -31.56 -24.24 -5.59
N TYR A 242 -32.68 -24.15 -6.29
CA TYR A 242 -33.81 -23.34 -5.90
C TYR A 242 -35.15 -23.91 -6.37
N ASN A 243 -36.20 -23.47 -5.70
CA ASN A 243 -37.58 -23.58 -6.17
C ASN A 243 -38.29 -22.24 -6.03
N SER A 244 -39.59 -22.21 -6.19
CA SER A 244 -40.38 -20.97 -6.15
C SER A 244 -40.31 -20.19 -4.83
N SER A 245 -39.96 -20.86 -3.72
CA SER A 245 -39.98 -20.28 -2.36
C SER A 245 -38.67 -20.39 -1.60
N LYS A 246 -37.71 -21.17 -2.06
CA LYS A 246 -36.49 -21.45 -1.29
C LYS A 246 -35.27 -21.57 -2.18
N TRP A 247 -34.15 -21.03 -1.68
CA TRP A 247 -32.81 -21.43 -2.02
C TRP A 247 -32.42 -22.64 -1.17
N GLN A 248 -31.60 -23.53 -1.69
CA GLN A 248 -31.09 -24.68 -0.96
C GLN A 248 -29.64 -25.00 -1.35
N TRP A 249 -28.86 -25.50 -0.41
CA TRP A 249 -27.50 -26.02 -0.64
C TRP A 249 -27.12 -26.99 0.46
N GLU A 250 -26.01 -27.68 0.24
CA GLU A 250 -25.44 -28.62 1.22
C GLU A 250 -24.01 -28.16 1.54
N THR A 251 -23.56 -28.43 2.75
CA THR A 251 -22.17 -28.22 3.16
C THR A 251 -21.53 -29.52 3.58
N SER A 252 -20.26 -29.69 3.24
CA SER A 252 -19.43 -30.79 3.72
C SER A 252 -18.06 -30.28 4.11
N LYS A 253 -17.58 -30.59 5.30
CA LYS A 253 -16.27 -30.18 5.81
C LYS A 253 -15.21 -31.24 5.55
N ASN A 254 -13.96 -30.81 5.37
CA ASN A 254 -12.84 -31.74 5.34
C ASN A 254 -12.44 -32.17 6.76
N ALA A 255 -11.64 -33.26 6.86
CA ALA A 255 -11.24 -33.83 8.13
C ALA A 255 -10.45 -32.89 9.06
N THR A 256 -9.92 -31.81 8.54
CA THR A 256 -9.12 -30.86 9.31
C THR A 256 -9.96 -29.71 9.89
N THR A 257 -11.23 -29.62 9.54
CA THR A 257 -12.16 -28.59 10.01
C THR A 257 -12.84 -29.02 11.31
N THR A 258 -12.67 -28.22 12.38
CA THR A 258 -13.39 -28.40 13.65
C THR A 258 -14.81 -27.86 13.52
N ASP A 259 -14.90 -26.60 13.14
CA ASP A 259 -16.15 -25.88 12.99
C ASP A 259 -16.04 -24.81 11.90
N TYR A 260 -17.14 -24.19 11.52
CA TYR A 260 -17.17 -23.16 10.49
C TYR A 260 -18.32 -22.18 10.69
N PHE A 261 -18.21 -21.05 10.03
CA PHE A 261 -19.27 -20.04 9.90
C PHE A 261 -19.73 -19.98 8.44
N MET A 262 -20.96 -19.54 8.26
CA MET A 262 -21.57 -19.43 6.95
C MET A 262 -22.28 -18.09 6.79
N LEU A 263 -22.01 -17.43 5.68
CA LEU A 263 -22.70 -16.23 5.22
C LEU A 263 -23.57 -16.59 4.02
N ALA A 264 -24.83 -16.20 4.01
CA ALA A 264 -25.68 -16.30 2.84
C ALA A 264 -26.40 -14.99 2.55
N VAL A 265 -26.37 -14.57 1.30
CA VAL A 265 -26.95 -13.30 0.83
C VAL A 265 -27.86 -13.58 -0.36
N SER A 266 -29.12 -13.21 -0.27
CA SER A 266 -30.09 -13.30 -1.35
C SER A 266 -30.84 -11.96 -1.47
N SER A 267 -30.44 -11.12 -2.41
CA SER A 267 -31.11 -9.86 -2.67
C SER A 267 -30.65 -9.29 -4.00
N GLY A 268 -31.49 -9.32 -5.03
CA GLY A 268 -31.24 -8.67 -6.31
C GLY A 268 -29.82 -8.87 -6.83
N TYR A 269 -29.12 -7.78 -7.11
CA TYR A 269 -27.71 -7.79 -7.55
C TYR A 269 -26.68 -7.76 -6.39
N ILE A 270 -27.12 -7.59 -5.13
CA ILE A 270 -26.20 -7.49 -3.99
C ILE A 270 -25.41 -8.79 -3.80
N ALA A 271 -26.00 -9.94 -4.07
CA ALA A 271 -25.31 -11.23 -4.04
C ALA A 271 -24.13 -11.28 -5.04
N LEU A 272 -24.19 -10.58 -6.15
CA LEU A 272 -23.09 -10.44 -7.11
C LEU A 272 -21.96 -9.57 -6.54
N ASP A 273 -22.30 -8.50 -5.82
CA ASP A 273 -21.28 -7.64 -5.19
C ASP A 273 -20.45 -8.44 -4.20
N TYR A 274 -21.06 -9.33 -3.42
CA TYR A 274 -20.34 -10.27 -2.53
C TYR A 274 -19.49 -11.28 -3.29
N PHE A 275 -19.99 -11.81 -4.39
CA PHE A 275 -19.27 -12.80 -5.20
C PHE A 275 -18.02 -12.21 -5.86
N TYR A 276 -18.06 -10.95 -6.28
CA TYR A 276 -16.93 -10.27 -6.89
C TYR A 276 -15.99 -9.61 -5.87
N ALA A 277 -16.38 -9.55 -4.59
CA ALA A 277 -15.53 -9.03 -3.53
C ALA A 277 -14.35 -9.99 -3.25
N PRO A 278 -13.18 -9.47 -2.84
CA PRO A 278 -12.08 -10.31 -2.40
C PRO A 278 -12.48 -11.19 -1.22
N THR A 279 -11.96 -12.42 -1.17
CA THR A 279 -12.28 -13.38 -0.10
C THR A 279 -11.90 -12.87 1.30
N SER A 280 -10.86 -12.03 1.41
CA SER A 280 -10.50 -11.36 2.68
C SER A 280 -11.59 -10.40 3.16
N TRP A 281 -12.26 -9.69 2.23
CA TRP A 281 -13.39 -8.82 2.57
C TRP A 281 -14.59 -9.63 3.06
N VAL A 282 -14.94 -10.72 2.37
CA VAL A 282 -15.99 -11.65 2.80
C VAL A 282 -15.67 -12.22 4.20
N GLY A 283 -14.41 -12.58 4.44
CA GLY A 283 -13.93 -13.01 5.75
C GLY A 283 -14.11 -11.95 6.83
N MET A 284 -13.85 -10.69 6.54
CA MET A 284 -14.09 -9.60 7.49
C MET A 284 -15.58 -9.47 7.83
N ILE A 285 -16.46 -9.56 6.85
CA ILE A 285 -17.91 -9.54 7.07
C ILE A 285 -18.36 -10.74 7.93
N ILE A 286 -17.89 -11.95 7.63
CA ILE A 286 -18.17 -13.13 8.45
C ILE A 286 -17.67 -12.91 9.89
N LYS A 287 -16.45 -12.41 10.06
CA LYS A 287 -15.86 -12.16 11.39
C LYS A 287 -16.63 -11.14 12.21
N GLU A 288 -17.12 -10.08 11.58
CA GLU A 288 -17.91 -9.04 12.26
C GLU A 288 -19.34 -9.45 12.59
N THR A 289 -19.91 -10.34 11.77
CA THR A 289 -21.29 -10.80 11.94
C THR A 289 -21.39 -12.12 12.70
N ALA A 290 -20.29 -12.87 12.77
CA ALA A 290 -20.24 -14.15 13.47
C ALA A 290 -20.40 -13.95 14.98
N ASP A 291 -21.48 -14.49 15.50
CA ASP A 291 -21.58 -14.79 16.92
C ASP A 291 -20.77 -16.07 17.16
N TYR A 292 -19.69 -16.01 17.91
CA TYR A 292 -18.78 -17.14 18.14
C TYR A 292 -19.47 -18.36 18.73
N ASP A 293 -20.63 -18.18 19.36
CA ASP A 293 -21.44 -19.25 19.93
C ASP A 293 -22.32 -19.99 18.89
N ASN A 294 -22.33 -19.52 17.63
CA ASN A 294 -23.18 -20.07 16.55
C ASN A 294 -22.37 -20.70 15.41
N SER A 295 -21.18 -21.22 15.68
CA SER A 295 -20.44 -21.98 14.68
C SER A 295 -21.09 -23.37 14.42
N TYR A 296 -20.97 -23.83 13.18
CA TYR A 296 -21.47 -25.12 12.77
C TYR A 296 -20.39 -26.20 12.89
N ILE A 297 -20.71 -27.34 13.50
CA ILE A 297 -19.76 -28.44 13.72
C ILE A 297 -20.00 -29.63 12.80
N ASN A 298 -21.16 -29.71 12.13
CA ASN A 298 -21.56 -30.81 11.30
C ASN A 298 -21.82 -30.37 9.84
N ASP A 299 -21.71 -31.31 8.93
CA ASP A 299 -22.24 -31.19 7.57
C ASP A 299 -23.76 -30.96 7.64
N GLY A 300 -24.31 -30.20 6.68
CA GLY A 300 -25.72 -29.84 6.76
C GLY A 300 -26.39 -29.60 5.42
N LYS A 301 -27.73 -29.58 5.48
CA LYS A 301 -28.59 -29.09 4.39
C LYS A 301 -29.23 -27.80 4.85
N TRP A 302 -29.14 -26.81 4.00
CA TRP A 302 -29.48 -25.44 4.34
C TRP A 302 -30.55 -24.89 3.40
N TYR A 303 -31.42 -24.05 3.93
CA TYR A 303 -32.50 -23.42 3.20
C TYR A 303 -32.59 -21.96 3.55
N MET A 304 -32.88 -21.12 2.55
CA MET A 304 -33.12 -19.71 2.71
C MET A 304 -34.39 -19.32 1.93
N SER A 305 -35.27 -18.53 2.52
CA SER A 305 -36.48 -18.06 1.84
C SER A 305 -36.08 -17.27 0.58
N ARG A 306 -36.82 -17.49 -0.49
CA ARG A 306 -36.67 -16.83 -1.79
C ARG A 306 -37.95 -16.10 -2.13
N THR A 307 -37.81 -14.84 -2.58
CA THR A 307 -38.89 -14.04 -3.19
C THR A 307 -38.71 -14.01 -4.70
N SER A 308 -39.73 -13.56 -5.42
CA SER A 308 -39.66 -13.39 -6.89
C SER A 308 -38.57 -12.40 -7.35
N ASN A 309 -38.16 -11.51 -6.47
CA ASN A 309 -37.12 -10.48 -6.73
C ASN A 309 -35.69 -10.96 -6.44
N ASP A 310 -35.55 -12.13 -5.80
CA ASP A 310 -34.24 -12.70 -5.49
C ASP A 310 -33.69 -13.44 -6.72
N MET A 311 -32.86 -12.76 -7.49
CA MET A 311 -32.29 -13.29 -8.73
C MET A 311 -31.04 -14.16 -8.47
N TYR A 312 -30.34 -13.92 -7.37
CA TYR A 312 -29.12 -14.62 -7.03
C TYR A 312 -29.08 -14.95 -5.54
N VAL A 313 -28.37 -16.02 -5.18
CA VAL A 313 -27.92 -16.29 -3.81
C VAL A 313 -26.41 -16.50 -3.82
N TYR A 314 -25.72 -15.79 -2.96
CA TYR A 314 -24.31 -15.98 -2.65
C TYR A 314 -24.19 -16.69 -1.31
N VAL A 315 -23.30 -17.69 -1.24
CA VAL A 315 -23.02 -18.43 -0.01
C VAL A 315 -21.52 -18.52 0.16
N ALA A 316 -21.02 -18.18 1.34
CA ALA A 316 -19.63 -18.33 1.71
C ALA A 316 -19.50 -19.09 3.02
N THR A 317 -18.46 -19.90 3.17
CA THR A 317 -18.13 -20.63 4.39
C THR A 317 -16.68 -20.36 4.79
N TRP A 318 -16.46 -20.07 6.07
CA TRP A 318 -15.12 -19.89 6.63
C TRP A 318 -14.88 -20.88 7.76
N ALA A 319 -13.96 -21.79 7.54
CA ALA A 319 -13.64 -22.89 8.42
C ALA A 319 -12.64 -22.51 9.52
N ARG A 320 -12.69 -23.21 10.65
CA ARG A 320 -11.69 -23.14 11.71
C ARG A 320 -11.13 -24.52 12.05
N ARG A 321 -9.89 -24.52 12.58
CA ARG A 321 -9.31 -25.66 13.29
C ARG A 321 -8.86 -25.18 14.66
N ASP A 322 -9.40 -25.76 15.72
CA ASP A 322 -9.00 -25.45 17.10
C ASP A 322 -9.01 -23.94 17.38
N GLN A 323 -10.11 -23.27 17.06
CA GLN A 323 -10.35 -21.84 17.20
C GLN A 323 -9.53 -20.95 16.25
N LYS A 324 -8.71 -21.50 15.36
CA LYS A 324 -7.94 -20.73 14.38
C LYS A 324 -8.64 -20.72 13.03
N TRP A 325 -8.85 -19.55 12.48
CA TRP A 325 -9.42 -19.35 11.15
C TRP A 325 -8.54 -19.98 10.07
N SER A 326 -9.19 -20.53 9.05
CA SER A 326 -8.53 -21.02 7.85
C SER A 326 -7.98 -19.87 7.02
N ASP A 327 -6.96 -20.19 6.22
CA ASP A 327 -6.38 -19.28 5.21
C ASP A 327 -7.24 -19.21 3.93
N VAL A 328 -8.38 -19.91 3.92
CA VAL A 328 -9.25 -20.09 2.76
C VAL A 328 -10.70 -19.90 3.16
N ILE A 329 -11.42 -19.14 2.35
CA ILE A 329 -12.88 -19.12 2.34
C ILE A 329 -13.34 -19.88 1.10
N THR A 330 -14.39 -20.67 1.24
CA THR A 330 -15.09 -21.27 0.12
C THR A 330 -16.37 -20.51 -0.12
N ASP A 331 -16.60 -20.07 -1.35
CA ASP A 331 -17.79 -19.36 -1.74
C ASP A 331 -18.39 -19.92 -3.05
N ASN A 332 -19.65 -19.62 -3.28
CA ASN A 332 -20.36 -19.96 -4.50
C ASN A 332 -21.57 -19.07 -4.70
N ILE A 333 -22.02 -18.91 -5.96
CA ILE A 333 -23.19 -18.16 -6.33
C ILE A 333 -24.09 -18.97 -7.26
N LEU A 334 -25.40 -18.87 -7.05
CA LEU A 334 -26.42 -19.44 -7.92
C LEU A 334 -27.36 -18.34 -8.42
N GLY A 335 -27.55 -18.27 -9.73
CA GLY A 335 -28.52 -17.38 -10.37
C GLY A 335 -29.80 -18.07 -10.77
N VAL A 336 -30.91 -17.33 -10.77
CA VAL A 336 -32.19 -17.76 -11.36
C VAL A 336 -32.18 -17.36 -12.81
N THR A 337 -32.05 -18.33 -13.72
CA THR A 337 -32.28 -18.09 -15.14
C THR A 337 -33.69 -18.55 -15.52
N SER A 338 -34.31 -17.89 -16.48
CA SER A 338 -35.66 -18.26 -17.01
C SER A 338 -35.66 -19.59 -17.76
N ALA A 339 -34.52 -20.23 -17.93
CA ALA A 339 -34.35 -21.55 -18.54
C ALA A 339 -33.51 -22.40 -17.58
N ALA A 340 -34.10 -23.51 -17.09
CA ALA A 340 -33.56 -24.66 -16.37
C ALA A 340 -32.33 -24.47 -15.43
N PRO A 341 -32.29 -25.12 -14.28
CA PRO A 341 -31.20 -24.99 -13.32
C PRO A 341 -29.91 -25.50 -13.95
N ALA A 342 -29.05 -24.63 -14.34
CA ALA A 342 -27.69 -24.97 -14.66
C ALA A 342 -26.89 -24.94 -13.34
N SER A 343 -26.41 -26.08 -12.92
CA SER A 343 -25.29 -26.18 -11.98
C SER A 343 -24.04 -25.74 -12.74
N GLU A 344 -23.81 -24.45 -12.83
CA GLU A 344 -22.59 -23.92 -13.44
C GLU A 344 -21.78 -23.17 -12.40
N THR A 345 -20.72 -23.83 -11.98
CA THR A 345 -19.50 -23.21 -11.50
C THR A 345 -18.88 -22.41 -12.67
N GLN A 346 -19.50 -21.34 -13.08
CA GLN A 346 -18.87 -20.38 -13.99
C GLN A 346 -18.29 -19.26 -13.14
N ARG A 347 -17.07 -19.49 -12.72
CA ARG A 347 -16.13 -18.40 -12.51
C ARG A 347 -16.00 -17.71 -13.86
N LEU A 348 -16.65 -16.57 -14.01
CA LEU A 348 -16.45 -15.70 -15.17
C LEU A 348 -14.97 -15.25 -15.15
N GLU A 349 -14.12 -16.02 -15.77
CA GLU A 349 -12.78 -15.62 -16.18
C GLU A 349 -12.95 -14.52 -17.22
N GLY A 350 -12.91 -13.27 -16.81
CA GLY A 350 -13.02 -12.21 -17.82
C GLY A 350 -13.09 -10.79 -17.33
N GLN A 351 -12.45 -10.42 -16.23
CA GLN A 351 -12.06 -9.02 -16.10
C GLN A 351 -10.58 -8.93 -15.79
N ALA A 352 -9.87 -8.28 -16.72
CA ALA A 352 -8.44 -8.06 -16.68
C ALA A 352 -8.03 -7.57 -15.28
N LYS A 353 -7.20 -8.37 -14.60
CA LYS A 353 -6.51 -8.02 -13.37
C LYS A 353 -5.79 -6.69 -13.57
N LYS A 354 -6.33 -5.60 -13.06
CA LYS A 354 -5.58 -4.36 -12.89
C LYS A 354 -4.63 -4.57 -11.72
N SER A 355 -3.37 -4.73 -12.05
CA SER A 355 -2.28 -4.94 -11.10
C SER A 355 -2.14 -3.79 -10.10
N GLY A 356 -2.02 -4.13 -8.81
CA GLY A 356 -1.32 -3.33 -7.81
C GLY A 356 -2.05 -2.14 -7.22
N LYS A 357 -3.33 -1.92 -7.50
CA LYS A 357 -4.12 -0.85 -6.87
C LYS A 357 -4.99 -1.42 -5.76
N MET A 358 -4.91 -0.85 -4.56
CA MET A 358 -5.93 -1.04 -3.55
C MET A 358 -7.21 -0.37 -4.07
N SER A 359 -8.28 -1.12 -4.13
CA SER A 359 -9.59 -0.57 -4.43
C SER A 359 -10.36 -0.43 -3.12
N ALA A 360 -10.86 0.77 -2.85
CA ALA A 360 -11.97 0.90 -1.93
C ALA A 360 -13.16 0.23 -2.63
N PHE A 361 -13.42 -1.03 -2.27
CA PHE A 361 -14.60 -1.70 -2.74
C PHE A 361 -15.79 -1.04 -2.07
N TYR A 362 -16.49 -0.24 -2.85
CA TYR A 362 -17.78 0.39 -2.58
C TYR A 362 -17.96 0.95 -1.18
N ASN A 363 -17.92 2.28 -1.08
CA ASN A 363 -18.68 3.06 -0.13
C ASN A 363 -20.20 2.94 -0.39
N ARG A 364 -20.70 1.75 -0.67
CA ARG A 364 -22.08 1.45 -0.35
C ARG A 364 -22.10 1.23 1.13
N ASP A 365 -22.92 2.03 1.77
CA ASP A 365 -23.19 2.02 3.18
C ASP A 365 -23.08 0.59 3.72
N ARG A 366 -22.03 0.33 4.53
CA ARG A 366 -21.80 -0.95 5.22
C ARG A 366 -23.08 -1.42 5.88
N ASP A 367 -23.82 -0.48 6.47
CA ASP A 367 -25.09 -0.74 7.12
C ASP A 367 -26.18 -1.20 6.13
N GLU A 368 -26.09 -0.80 4.87
CA GLU A 368 -26.97 -1.27 3.81
C GLU A 368 -26.61 -2.70 3.38
N LEU A 369 -25.31 -3.00 3.20
CA LEU A 369 -24.86 -4.36 2.88
C LEU A 369 -25.13 -5.32 4.03
N MET A 370 -24.94 -4.90 5.28
CA MET A 370 -25.22 -5.70 6.47
C MET A 370 -26.70 -6.00 6.67
N LYS A 371 -27.63 -5.16 6.18
CA LYS A 371 -29.08 -5.45 6.21
C LYS A 371 -29.45 -6.70 5.40
N PHE A 372 -28.68 -7.06 4.40
CA PHE A 372 -28.92 -8.19 3.50
C PHE A 372 -28.11 -9.43 3.88
N ALA A 373 -27.04 -9.27 4.69
CA ALA A 373 -26.29 -10.41 5.20
C ALA A 373 -27.13 -11.12 6.27
N ARG A 374 -27.48 -12.37 6.03
CA ARG A 374 -28.16 -13.22 7.02
C ARG A 374 -27.21 -14.32 7.46
N ILE A 375 -26.83 -14.26 8.75
CA ILE A 375 -26.34 -15.45 9.41
C ILE A 375 -27.57 -16.34 9.63
N ILE A 376 -27.54 -17.52 9.05
CA ILE A 376 -28.65 -18.45 9.20
C ILE A 376 -28.57 -18.99 10.63
N LYS A 377 -29.49 -18.53 11.47
CA LYS A 377 -29.76 -19.13 12.79
C LYS A 377 -30.81 -20.19 12.62
N PHE A 378 -30.52 -21.39 13.05
CA PHE A 378 -31.50 -22.47 13.22
C PHE A 378 -31.65 -22.79 14.70
#